data_aaf9beb30d1c16fe40677fdecadb2e96
#
_entry.id   aaf9beb30d1c16fe40677fdecadb2e96
#
_cell.length_a   1.000
_cell.length_b   1.000
_cell.length_c   1.000
_cell.angle_alpha   90.00
_cell.angle_beta   90.00
_cell.angle_gamma   90.00
#
_symmetry.space_group_name_H-M   'P 1'
#
loop_
_entity.id
_entity.type
_entity.pdbx_description
1 polymer ?
#
loop_
_entity_poly.entity_id
_entity_poly.type
_entity_poly.pdbx_seq_one_letter_code
_entity_poly.pdbx_strand_id
1 'polypeptide(L)'
;MFTDLLHSSYFSLFLIVALGFMLGRVKIKGLSLDVSAVIFIALLFGHFGVIIPKELGNFGLVLFIFTIGIQAGPGFFDSFRSKGKTLILITMLIICSACLTAVGLKYAFDIDTPSVVGLIAGALTSTPGLAVAIDSTHSPLASIAYGIAYPFGVIGVILFVKLLPKIVRVDLDKEARRLEIERRGQFPELITCIYRITNSNVFNRSLMQINARGMTGAVISRLKHSDEISIPTASTVLHEGDYIQAVGSEESLNQLAVLVGEREEGELPLDKTQEIESLLLTKKDMINKQLGDLNLQKNFGCTVTRIRRSGIDLSPSPDLALKFGDKLMVVGEKEGLKGIARLLGNNAKKLSDTDFFPIAMGIVLGVLFGKINISFSESLSFSPGLTGGVLMVALVLSAIGKTGPIIWSMSGPANQLLRQLGLLLFLAEVGTSAGKNLVATFQESGLLMFGVGAAITLVPMLIATVVGRLIFKISLLDLLGTITGGMTSTPGLAAADSMVDSNIPSVAYATVYPIAMVFLILFIQMIASAVY
;
A
#
# COMPACT_ATOMS: atom_id res chain seq x y z
N MET A 1 0.91 -24.89 40.01
CA MET A 1 1.85 -24.93 38.88
C MET A 1 1.20 -24.41 37.58
N PHE A 2 0.14 -25.00 37.05
CA PHE A 2 -0.46 -24.47 35.79
C PHE A 2 -1.16 -23.10 35.98
N THR A 3 -1.89 -22.95 37.08
CA THR A 3 -2.46 -21.67 37.52
C THR A 3 -1.43 -20.58 37.72
N ASP A 4 -0.30 -20.90 38.37
CA ASP A 4 0.79 -19.94 38.57
C ASP A 4 1.48 -19.52 37.26
N LEU A 5 1.58 -20.45 36.29
CA LEU A 5 2.06 -20.14 34.94
C LEU A 5 1.14 -19.19 34.19
N LEU A 6 -0.20 -19.34 34.33
CA LEU A 6 -1.16 -18.43 33.73
C LEU A 6 -1.12 -17.01 34.32
N HIS A 7 -0.62 -16.83 35.54
CA HIS A 7 -0.35 -15.52 36.12
C HIS A 7 0.98 -14.90 35.66
N SER A 8 1.84 -15.67 34.98
CA SER A 8 3.03 -15.13 34.34
C SER A 8 2.62 -14.39 33.06
N SER A 9 2.80 -13.08 33.03
CA SER A 9 2.43 -12.23 31.88
C SER A 9 3.06 -12.69 30.57
N TYR A 10 4.32 -13.16 30.60
CA TYR A 10 5.01 -13.64 29.40
C TYR A 10 4.42 -14.95 28.89
N PHE A 11 4.19 -15.92 29.80
CA PHE A 11 3.59 -17.22 29.44
C PHE A 11 2.20 -17.02 28.83
N SER A 12 1.35 -16.26 29.51
CA SER A 12 -0.01 -15.98 29.06
C SER A 12 -0.04 -15.21 27.74
N LEU A 13 0.86 -14.23 27.56
CA LEU A 13 0.99 -13.48 26.30
C LEU A 13 1.26 -14.42 25.12
N PHE A 14 2.32 -15.23 25.22
CA PHE A 14 2.68 -16.14 24.13
C PHE A 14 1.66 -17.27 23.93
N LEU A 15 1.01 -17.73 24.97
CA LEU A 15 -0.07 -18.72 24.87
C LEU A 15 -1.29 -18.13 24.12
N ILE A 16 -1.71 -16.91 24.47
CA ILE A 16 -2.80 -16.19 23.79
C ILE A 16 -2.45 -16.01 22.30
N VAL A 17 -1.22 -15.59 22.00
CA VAL A 17 -0.75 -15.42 20.62
C VAL A 17 -0.76 -16.75 19.87
N ALA A 18 -0.24 -17.83 20.46
CA ALA A 18 -0.19 -19.15 19.83
C ALA A 18 -1.59 -19.70 19.53
N LEU A 19 -2.49 -19.66 20.50
CA LEU A 19 -3.88 -20.10 20.35
C LEU A 19 -4.64 -19.19 19.36
N GLY A 20 -4.38 -17.88 19.40
CA GLY A 20 -4.95 -16.91 18.46
C GLY A 20 -4.56 -17.22 17.01
N PHE A 21 -3.28 -17.52 16.77
CA PHE A 21 -2.83 -17.96 15.43
C PHE A 21 -3.43 -19.31 15.02
N MET A 22 -3.57 -20.25 15.94
CA MET A 22 -4.23 -21.53 15.64
C MET A 22 -5.68 -21.29 15.22
N LEU A 23 -6.43 -20.47 15.97
CA LEU A 23 -7.81 -20.11 15.65
C LEU A 23 -7.87 -19.32 14.32
N GLY A 24 -6.97 -18.38 14.09
CA GLY A 24 -6.90 -17.57 12.88
C GLY A 24 -6.63 -18.36 11.60
N ARG A 25 -5.95 -19.52 11.71
CA ARG A 25 -5.71 -20.44 10.59
C ARG A 25 -6.91 -21.33 10.24
N VAL A 26 -7.90 -21.44 11.15
CA VAL A 26 -9.09 -22.23 10.87
C VAL A 26 -9.89 -21.55 9.76
N LYS A 27 -10.04 -22.25 8.63
CA LYS A 27 -10.83 -21.78 7.49
C LYS A 27 -12.19 -22.48 7.50
N ILE A 28 -13.25 -21.73 7.71
CA ILE A 28 -14.62 -22.21 7.61
C ILE A 28 -15.21 -21.68 6.30
N LYS A 29 -15.46 -22.56 5.33
CA LYS A 29 -15.94 -22.20 3.97
C LYS A 29 -15.11 -21.11 3.28
N GLY A 30 -13.78 -21.14 3.50
CA GLY A 30 -12.84 -20.18 2.92
C GLY A 30 -12.66 -18.86 3.71
N LEU A 31 -13.35 -18.71 4.85
CA LEU A 31 -13.22 -17.56 5.76
C LEU A 31 -12.27 -17.89 6.89
N SER A 32 -11.39 -16.95 7.23
CA SER A 32 -10.51 -17.02 8.41
C SER A 32 -10.54 -15.69 9.16
N LEU A 33 -10.31 -15.75 10.47
CA LEU A 33 -10.21 -14.56 11.31
C LEU A 33 -8.81 -13.94 11.29
N ASP A 34 -7.86 -14.66 10.71
CA ASP A 34 -6.46 -14.26 10.59
C ASP A 34 -5.85 -13.80 11.93
N VAL A 35 -4.94 -12.83 11.92
CA VAL A 35 -4.28 -12.30 13.15
C VAL A 35 -5.29 -11.72 14.15
N SER A 36 -6.43 -11.21 13.68
CA SER A 36 -7.49 -10.68 14.54
C SER A 36 -8.10 -11.72 15.48
N ALA A 37 -7.91 -13.02 15.20
CA ALA A 37 -8.34 -14.09 16.10
C ALA A 37 -7.72 -14.00 17.51
N VAL A 38 -6.54 -13.36 17.62
CA VAL A 38 -5.84 -13.17 18.91
C VAL A 38 -6.69 -12.40 19.92
N ILE A 39 -7.49 -11.40 19.47
CA ILE A 39 -8.33 -10.63 20.40
C ILE A 39 -9.40 -11.50 21.04
N PHE A 40 -10.00 -12.48 20.30
CA PHE A 40 -11.03 -13.36 20.84
C PHE A 40 -10.48 -14.32 21.90
N ILE A 41 -9.26 -14.84 21.66
CA ILE A 41 -8.56 -15.66 22.69
C ILE A 41 -8.20 -14.79 23.87
N ALA A 42 -7.71 -13.56 23.67
CA ALA A 42 -7.38 -12.64 24.75
C ALA A 42 -8.61 -12.26 25.59
N LEU A 43 -9.77 -11.99 24.95
CA LEU A 43 -11.06 -11.76 25.63
C LEU A 43 -11.44 -12.95 26.51
N LEU A 44 -11.30 -14.17 26.00
CA LEU A 44 -11.58 -15.39 26.75
C LEU A 44 -10.67 -15.52 27.98
N PHE A 45 -9.36 -15.32 27.80
CA PHE A 45 -8.40 -15.39 28.90
C PHE A 45 -8.63 -14.27 29.93
N GLY A 46 -8.99 -13.07 29.49
CA GLY A 46 -9.36 -11.95 30.35
C GLY A 46 -10.62 -12.25 31.18
N HIS A 47 -11.59 -12.96 30.60
CA HIS A 47 -12.78 -13.43 31.34
C HIS A 47 -12.39 -14.37 32.52
N PHE A 48 -11.35 -15.18 32.34
CA PHE A 48 -10.81 -16.05 33.39
C PHE A 48 -9.78 -15.35 34.30
N GLY A 49 -9.65 -14.02 34.22
CA GLY A 49 -8.83 -13.23 35.13
C GLY A 49 -7.36 -13.07 34.74
N VAL A 50 -6.95 -13.51 33.54
CA VAL A 50 -5.60 -13.24 33.02
C VAL A 50 -5.50 -11.77 32.64
N ILE A 51 -4.38 -11.11 33.01
CA ILE A 51 -4.13 -9.69 32.73
C ILE A 51 -2.75 -9.57 32.10
N ILE A 52 -2.67 -8.95 30.94
CA ILE A 52 -1.41 -8.52 30.31
C ILE A 52 -1.13 -7.07 30.71
N PRO A 53 0.13 -6.71 31.09
CA PRO A 53 0.47 -5.35 31.50
C PRO A 53 0.19 -4.32 30.39
N LYS A 54 -0.41 -3.19 30.78
CA LYS A 54 -0.78 -2.09 29.87
C LYS A 54 0.42 -1.50 29.13
N GLU A 55 1.59 -1.51 29.76
CA GLU A 55 2.85 -1.02 29.16
C GLU A 55 3.23 -1.82 27.92
N LEU A 56 3.01 -3.14 27.91
CA LEU A 56 3.25 -4.00 26.73
C LEU A 56 2.26 -3.68 25.60
N GLY A 57 0.99 -3.45 25.95
CA GLY A 57 -0.02 -3.03 24.98
C GLY A 57 0.30 -1.68 24.34
N ASN A 58 0.65 -0.68 25.14
CA ASN A 58 1.03 0.65 24.66
C ASN A 58 2.29 0.63 23.79
N PHE A 59 3.31 -0.15 24.18
CA PHE A 59 4.51 -0.35 23.37
C PHE A 59 4.15 -0.99 22.02
N GLY A 60 3.31 -2.02 22.06
CA GLY A 60 2.79 -2.68 20.85
C GLY A 60 2.03 -1.72 19.96
N LEU A 61 1.14 -0.90 20.54
CA LEU A 61 0.35 0.10 19.82
C LEU A 61 1.23 1.10 19.06
N VAL A 62 2.23 1.67 19.72
CA VAL A 62 3.14 2.66 19.13
C VAL A 62 3.91 2.07 17.96
N LEU A 63 4.49 0.86 18.11
CA LEU A 63 5.18 0.17 17.02
C LEU A 63 4.23 -0.14 15.85
N PHE A 64 3.03 -0.62 16.14
CA PHE A 64 2.03 -0.97 15.15
C PHE A 64 1.64 0.24 14.31
N ILE A 65 1.28 1.34 14.95
CA ILE A 65 0.86 2.57 14.28
C ILE A 65 2.00 3.23 13.50
N PHE A 66 3.20 3.26 14.06
CA PHE A 66 4.38 3.81 13.37
C PHE A 66 4.67 3.06 12.07
N THR A 67 4.65 1.72 12.11
CA THR A 67 4.90 0.90 10.91
C THR A 67 3.84 1.07 9.83
N ILE A 68 2.58 1.32 10.23
CA ILE A 68 1.50 1.68 9.30
C ILE A 68 1.81 3.01 8.60
N GLY A 69 2.17 4.05 9.36
CA GLY A 69 2.49 5.36 8.81
C GLY A 69 3.68 5.33 7.85
N ILE A 70 4.75 4.61 8.20
CA ILE A 70 5.93 4.42 7.34
C ILE A 70 5.57 3.70 6.03
N GLN A 71 4.71 2.70 6.08
CA GLN A 71 4.29 1.97 4.87
C GLN A 71 3.36 2.79 3.97
N ALA A 72 2.43 3.53 4.56
CA ALA A 72 1.43 4.28 3.82
C ALA A 72 1.97 5.57 3.18
N GLY A 73 2.94 6.25 3.83
CA GLY A 73 3.35 7.62 3.49
C GLY A 73 3.77 7.85 2.05
N PRO A 74 4.64 7.02 1.42
CA PRO A 74 5.05 7.24 0.04
C PRO A 74 3.89 7.23 -0.96
N GLY A 75 2.93 6.29 -0.78
CA GLY A 75 1.77 6.16 -1.65
C GLY A 75 0.63 7.11 -1.33
N PHE A 76 0.54 7.59 -0.08
CA PHE A 76 -0.54 8.44 0.39
C PHE A 76 -0.63 9.75 -0.42
N PHE A 77 0.47 10.49 -0.50
CA PHE A 77 0.49 11.77 -1.22
C PHE A 77 0.46 11.61 -2.75
N ASP A 78 1.06 10.55 -3.28
CA ASP A 78 1.06 10.27 -4.72
C ASP A 78 -0.35 9.90 -5.21
N SER A 79 -1.16 9.22 -4.40
CA SER A 79 -2.53 8.85 -4.73
C SER A 79 -3.43 10.07 -4.93
N PHE A 80 -3.18 11.19 -4.24
CA PHE A 80 -3.90 12.44 -4.47
C PHE A 80 -3.54 13.14 -5.79
N ARG A 81 -2.36 12.87 -6.34
CA ARG A 81 -1.88 13.48 -7.60
C ARG A 81 -2.28 12.69 -8.84
N SER A 82 -2.59 11.39 -8.70
CA SER A 82 -2.88 10.47 -9.79
C SER A 82 -4.37 10.37 -10.13
N LYS A 83 -4.71 9.53 -11.13
CA LYS A 83 -6.10 9.19 -11.53
C LYS A 83 -6.94 8.53 -10.41
N GLY A 84 -6.38 8.30 -9.24
CA GLY A 84 -7.06 7.73 -8.07
C GLY A 84 -8.09 8.64 -7.38
N LYS A 85 -8.26 9.91 -7.79
CA LYS A 85 -9.16 10.88 -7.13
C LYS A 85 -10.58 10.35 -6.94
N THR A 86 -11.14 9.71 -7.95
CA THR A 86 -12.51 9.15 -7.88
C THR A 86 -12.61 8.01 -6.88
N LEU A 87 -11.63 7.11 -6.86
CA LEU A 87 -11.59 5.99 -5.91
C LEU A 87 -11.43 6.51 -4.47
N ILE A 88 -10.60 7.54 -4.29
CA ILE A 88 -10.42 8.23 -2.99
C ILE A 88 -11.74 8.87 -2.53
N LEU A 89 -12.46 9.57 -3.42
CA LEU A 89 -13.75 10.18 -3.08
C LEU A 89 -14.77 9.14 -2.65
N ILE A 90 -14.84 7.99 -3.33
CA ILE A 90 -15.73 6.88 -2.93
C ILE A 90 -15.29 6.31 -1.58
N THR A 91 -14.00 6.18 -1.34
CA THR A 91 -13.47 5.72 -0.06
C THR A 91 -13.83 6.67 1.08
N MET A 92 -13.70 7.99 0.85
CA MET A 92 -14.15 9.00 1.81
C MET A 92 -15.67 8.89 2.06
N LEU A 93 -16.45 8.66 1.01
CA LEU A 93 -17.90 8.45 1.13
C LEU A 93 -18.23 7.22 1.97
N ILE A 94 -17.49 6.11 1.81
CA ILE A 94 -17.63 4.90 2.64
C ILE A 94 -17.41 5.26 4.11
N ILE A 95 -16.29 5.90 4.44
CA ILE A 95 -15.94 6.21 5.82
C ILE A 95 -16.93 7.20 6.43
N CYS A 96 -17.24 8.29 5.72
CA CYS A 96 -18.19 9.29 6.19
C CYS A 96 -19.59 8.68 6.41
N SER A 97 -20.07 7.86 5.47
CA SER A 97 -21.39 7.22 5.62
C SER A 97 -21.41 6.18 6.74
N ALA A 98 -20.32 5.43 6.97
CA ALA A 98 -20.17 4.54 8.10
C ALA A 98 -20.25 5.30 9.44
N CYS A 99 -19.47 6.39 9.55
CA CYS A 99 -19.48 7.23 10.75
C CYS A 99 -20.83 7.91 10.99
N LEU A 100 -21.46 8.45 9.94
CA LEU A 100 -22.80 9.04 10.05
C LEU A 100 -23.86 8.03 10.45
N THR A 101 -23.81 6.80 9.89
CA THR A 101 -24.71 5.71 10.28
C THR A 101 -24.50 5.35 11.75
N ALA A 102 -23.25 5.24 12.19
CA ALA A 102 -22.92 4.90 13.57
C ALA A 102 -23.38 5.99 14.56
N VAL A 103 -23.12 7.27 14.25
CA VAL A 103 -23.55 8.40 15.07
C VAL A 103 -25.09 8.53 15.08
N GLY A 104 -25.74 8.34 13.93
CA GLY A 104 -27.21 8.32 13.86
C GLY A 104 -27.82 7.22 14.73
N LEU A 105 -27.28 6.00 14.68
CA LEU A 105 -27.74 4.88 15.51
C LEU A 105 -27.38 5.06 16.99
N LYS A 106 -26.27 5.74 17.31
CA LYS A 106 -25.92 6.14 18.68
C LYS A 106 -27.07 6.90 19.34
N TYR A 107 -27.54 7.96 18.68
CA TYR A 107 -28.62 8.78 19.22
C TYR A 107 -30.00 8.09 19.17
N ALA A 108 -30.22 7.20 18.19
CA ALA A 108 -31.46 6.45 18.07
C ALA A 108 -31.66 5.40 19.18
N PHE A 109 -30.54 4.78 19.62
CA PHE A 109 -30.57 3.66 20.59
C PHE A 109 -29.82 3.96 21.89
N ASP A 110 -29.44 5.22 22.12
CA ASP A 110 -28.71 5.69 23.31
C ASP A 110 -27.46 4.85 23.64
N ILE A 111 -26.63 4.57 22.59
CA ILE A 111 -25.41 3.79 22.74
C ILE A 111 -24.28 4.71 23.22
N ASP A 112 -23.46 4.23 24.16
CA ASP A 112 -22.30 4.97 24.65
C ASP A 112 -21.23 5.19 23.57
N THR A 113 -20.46 6.28 23.67
CA THR A 113 -19.45 6.66 22.68
C THR A 113 -18.35 5.62 22.50
N PRO A 114 -17.78 5.02 23.58
CA PRO A 114 -16.79 3.96 23.45
C PRO A 114 -17.30 2.77 22.63
N SER A 115 -18.54 2.34 22.86
CA SER A 115 -19.16 1.24 22.09
C SER A 115 -19.33 1.62 20.63
N VAL A 116 -19.79 2.85 20.32
CA VAL A 116 -19.98 3.31 18.94
C VAL A 116 -18.67 3.31 18.14
N VAL A 117 -17.59 3.87 18.69
CA VAL A 117 -16.29 3.86 17.99
C VAL A 117 -15.71 2.46 17.85
N GLY A 118 -15.95 1.59 18.81
CA GLY A 118 -15.64 0.17 18.73
C GLY A 118 -16.42 -0.55 17.62
N LEU A 119 -17.75 -0.28 17.51
CA LEU A 119 -18.61 -0.79 16.44
C LEU A 119 -18.14 -0.33 15.05
N ILE A 120 -17.76 0.95 14.89
CA ILE A 120 -17.20 1.47 13.64
C ILE A 120 -15.95 0.68 13.26
N ALA A 121 -14.99 0.57 14.18
CA ALA A 121 -13.74 -0.15 13.94
C ALA A 121 -13.98 -1.62 13.59
N GLY A 122 -14.91 -2.30 14.28
CA GLY A 122 -15.27 -3.70 14.03
C GLY A 122 -16.00 -3.90 12.70
N ALA A 123 -16.99 -3.07 12.41
CA ALA A 123 -17.80 -3.12 11.18
C ALA A 123 -16.95 -2.87 9.92
N LEU A 124 -15.96 -1.97 10.01
CA LEU A 124 -15.00 -1.71 8.93
C LEU A 124 -13.76 -2.61 9.00
N THR A 125 -13.74 -3.62 9.84
CA THR A 125 -12.64 -4.60 10.01
C THR A 125 -11.28 -3.97 10.30
N SER A 126 -11.27 -2.78 10.95
CA SER A 126 -10.06 -1.98 11.16
C SER A 126 -9.45 -2.18 12.55
N THR A 127 -8.39 -2.96 12.63
CA THR A 127 -7.61 -3.07 13.88
C THR A 127 -6.91 -1.76 14.25
N PRO A 128 -6.37 -0.96 13.30
CA PRO A 128 -5.89 0.39 13.62
C PRO A 128 -6.99 1.31 14.17
N GLY A 129 -8.21 1.20 13.63
CA GLY A 129 -9.37 1.91 14.15
C GLY A 129 -9.69 1.54 15.60
N LEU A 130 -9.64 0.25 15.93
CA LEU A 130 -9.78 -0.22 17.31
C LEU A 130 -8.71 0.39 18.23
N ALA A 131 -7.47 0.42 17.78
CA ALA A 131 -6.37 0.98 18.54
C ALA A 131 -6.64 2.43 18.96
N VAL A 132 -7.13 3.24 18.01
CA VAL A 132 -7.51 4.63 18.26
C VAL A 132 -8.76 4.75 19.13
N ALA A 133 -9.75 3.92 18.90
CA ALA A 133 -10.98 3.90 19.70
C ALA A 133 -10.67 3.70 21.20
N ILE A 134 -9.73 2.79 21.51
CA ILE A 134 -9.31 2.52 22.89
C ILE A 134 -8.43 3.63 23.45
N ASP A 135 -7.43 4.11 22.66
CA ASP A 135 -6.54 5.21 23.06
C ASP A 135 -7.34 6.49 23.38
N SER A 136 -8.37 6.79 22.58
CA SER A 136 -9.16 8.01 22.74
C SER A 136 -10.25 7.90 23.83
N THR A 137 -10.80 6.72 24.07
CA THR A 137 -11.92 6.55 25.04
C THR A 137 -11.49 5.97 26.38
N HIS A 138 -10.30 5.38 26.45
CA HIS A 138 -9.76 4.67 27.62
C HIS A 138 -10.76 3.64 28.22
N SER A 139 -11.67 3.10 27.39
CA SER A 139 -12.76 2.21 27.81
C SER A 139 -12.62 0.81 27.20
N PRO A 140 -12.80 -0.26 28.00
CA PRO A 140 -12.84 -1.62 27.50
C PRO A 140 -14.07 -1.92 26.62
N LEU A 141 -15.11 -1.09 26.67
CA LEU A 141 -16.33 -1.24 25.88
C LEU A 141 -16.07 -1.15 24.38
N ALA A 142 -15.10 -0.32 23.96
CA ALA A 142 -14.68 -0.24 22.57
C ALA A 142 -14.17 -1.60 22.04
N SER A 143 -13.42 -2.36 22.86
CA SER A 143 -12.93 -3.70 22.48
C SER A 143 -14.04 -4.73 22.38
N ILE A 144 -14.98 -4.68 23.30
CA ILE A 144 -16.13 -5.61 23.33
C ILE A 144 -17.01 -5.34 22.10
N ALA A 145 -17.35 -4.09 21.85
CA ALA A 145 -18.17 -3.68 20.72
C ALA A 145 -17.49 -4.02 19.37
N TYR A 146 -16.18 -3.83 19.26
CA TYR A 146 -15.39 -4.32 18.13
C TYR A 146 -15.54 -5.83 17.95
N GLY A 147 -15.34 -6.61 19.03
CA GLY A 147 -15.46 -8.07 18.99
C GLY A 147 -16.84 -8.56 18.55
N ILE A 148 -17.90 -7.83 18.88
CA ILE A 148 -19.28 -8.13 18.46
C ILE A 148 -19.50 -7.82 16.98
N ALA A 149 -19.01 -6.66 16.48
CA ALA A 149 -19.23 -6.22 15.11
C ALA A 149 -18.30 -6.88 14.09
N TYR A 150 -17.06 -7.20 14.47
CA TYR A 150 -16.01 -7.69 13.58
C TYR A 150 -16.37 -8.95 12.78
N PRO A 151 -16.94 -10.02 13.36
CA PRO A 151 -17.33 -11.21 12.60
C PRO A 151 -18.32 -10.88 11.48
N PHE A 152 -19.29 -10.02 11.75
CA PHE A 152 -20.23 -9.57 10.73
C PHE A 152 -19.55 -8.69 9.69
N GLY A 153 -18.64 -7.79 10.10
CA GLY A 153 -17.83 -6.98 9.20
C GLY A 153 -17.11 -7.85 8.16
N VAL A 154 -16.42 -8.91 8.61
CA VAL A 154 -15.73 -9.85 7.72
C VAL A 154 -16.71 -10.59 6.80
N ILE A 155 -17.69 -11.25 7.36
CA ILE A 155 -18.66 -12.07 6.61
C ILE A 155 -19.50 -11.19 5.69
N GLY A 156 -19.98 -10.05 6.18
CA GLY A 156 -20.81 -9.11 5.45
C GLY A 156 -20.12 -8.55 4.22
N VAL A 157 -18.86 -8.12 4.34
CA VAL A 157 -18.08 -7.63 3.20
C VAL A 157 -17.86 -8.73 2.17
N ILE A 158 -17.50 -9.95 2.58
CA ILE A 158 -17.30 -11.07 1.64
C ILE A 158 -18.59 -11.43 0.91
N LEU A 159 -19.70 -11.53 1.63
CA LEU A 159 -21.00 -11.84 1.02
C LEU A 159 -21.44 -10.74 0.07
N PHE A 160 -21.28 -9.48 0.47
CA PHE A 160 -21.61 -8.34 -0.36
C PHE A 160 -20.80 -8.36 -1.68
N VAL A 161 -19.49 -8.51 -1.58
CA VAL A 161 -18.56 -8.58 -2.72
C VAL A 161 -18.94 -9.72 -3.68
N LYS A 162 -19.25 -10.91 -3.15
CA LYS A 162 -19.63 -12.08 -3.97
C LYS A 162 -21.03 -11.97 -4.59
N LEU A 163 -21.95 -11.27 -3.94
CA LEU A 163 -23.32 -11.12 -4.43
C LEU A 163 -23.47 -9.94 -5.39
N LEU A 164 -22.67 -8.88 -5.22
CA LEU A 164 -22.81 -7.65 -5.98
C LEU A 164 -22.76 -7.85 -7.49
N PRO A 165 -21.83 -8.64 -8.10
CA PRO A 165 -21.81 -8.87 -9.55
C PRO A 165 -23.09 -9.53 -10.07
N LYS A 166 -23.68 -10.45 -9.25
CA LYS A 166 -24.93 -11.12 -9.60
C LYS A 166 -26.13 -10.17 -9.55
N ILE A 167 -26.17 -9.27 -8.55
CA ILE A 167 -27.23 -8.26 -8.39
C ILE A 167 -27.19 -7.24 -9.51
N VAL A 168 -25.99 -6.76 -9.86
CA VAL A 168 -25.79 -5.76 -10.93
C VAL A 168 -25.80 -6.40 -12.33
N ARG A 169 -25.78 -7.74 -12.42
CA ARG A 169 -25.75 -8.53 -13.66
C ARG A 169 -24.57 -8.19 -14.57
N VAL A 170 -23.39 -8.08 -14.01
CA VAL A 170 -22.14 -7.80 -14.72
C VAL A 170 -21.28 -9.07 -14.81
N ASP A 171 -20.81 -9.34 -16.03
CA ASP A 171 -19.82 -10.38 -16.32
C ASP A 171 -18.42 -9.82 -16.04
N LEU A 172 -17.79 -10.29 -14.96
CA LEU A 172 -16.48 -9.78 -14.50
C LEU A 172 -15.35 -10.09 -15.49
N ASP A 173 -15.40 -11.25 -16.16
CA ASP A 173 -14.35 -11.63 -17.11
C ASP A 173 -14.36 -10.73 -18.36
N LYS A 174 -15.56 -10.39 -18.86
CA LYS A 174 -15.69 -9.45 -19.97
C LYS A 174 -15.24 -8.05 -19.60
N GLU A 175 -15.61 -7.60 -18.38
CA GLU A 175 -15.21 -6.29 -17.88
C GLU A 175 -13.69 -6.23 -17.67
N ALA A 176 -13.07 -7.30 -17.13
CA ALA A 176 -11.63 -7.39 -16.96
C ALA A 176 -10.88 -7.25 -18.29
N ARG A 177 -11.26 -8.03 -19.29
CA ARG A 177 -10.65 -7.95 -20.64
C ARG A 177 -10.75 -6.54 -21.23
N ARG A 178 -11.91 -5.90 -21.11
CA ARG A 178 -12.09 -4.52 -21.60
C ARG A 178 -11.16 -3.55 -20.89
N LEU A 179 -11.09 -3.61 -19.55
CA LEU A 179 -10.26 -2.72 -18.76
C LEU A 179 -8.75 -2.98 -18.97
N GLU A 180 -8.36 -4.22 -19.19
CA GLU A 180 -6.96 -4.54 -19.52
C GLU A 180 -6.55 -3.93 -20.86
N ILE A 181 -7.43 -3.97 -21.86
CA ILE A 181 -7.18 -3.30 -23.15
C ILE A 181 -7.07 -1.78 -22.95
N GLU A 182 -7.97 -1.16 -22.18
CA GLU A 182 -7.95 0.27 -21.87
C GLU A 182 -6.69 0.66 -21.05
N ARG A 183 -6.24 -0.19 -20.09
CA ARG A 183 -5.06 0.04 -19.26
C ARG A 183 -3.74 -0.16 -20.01
N ARG A 184 -3.66 -1.11 -20.94
CA ARG A 184 -2.51 -1.28 -21.84
C ARG A 184 -2.22 0.01 -22.61
N GLY A 185 -3.25 0.79 -22.94
CA GLY A 185 -3.07 2.13 -23.53
C GLY A 185 -2.52 3.20 -22.55
N GLN A 186 -2.63 3.01 -21.23
CA GLN A 186 -2.19 4.00 -20.22
C GLN A 186 -0.83 3.68 -19.57
N PHE A 187 -0.51 2.40 -19.39
CA PHE A 187 0.79 1.90 -18.89
C PHE A 187 1.22 0.73 -19.79
N PRO A 188 1.67 1.04 -21.00
CA PRO A 188 2.04 0.01 -21.96
C PRO A 188 3.23 -0.79 -21.44
N GLU A 189 3.15 -2.10 -21.62
CA GLU A 189 4.28 -2.99 -21.37
C GLU A 189 5.47 -2.55 -22.22
N LEU A 190 6.65 -2.46 -21.61
CA LEU A 190 7.86 -2.14 -22.34
C LEU A 190 8.36 -3.42 -23.04
N ILE A 191 8.28 -3.41 -24.35
CA ILE A 191 8.77 -4.49 -25.21
C ILE A 191 10.05 -4.06 -25.94
N THR A 192 10.77 -5.03 -26.47
CA THR A 192 12.00 -4.82 -27.24
C THR A 192 11.76 -5.20 -28.68
N CYS A 193 12.14 -4.34 -29.63
CA CYS A 193 12.02 -4.59 -31.06
C CYS A 193 13.27 -4.19 -31.81
N ILE A 194 13.51 -4.83 -32.97
CA ILE A 194 14.58 -4.50 -33.91
C ILE A 194 13.95 -3.72 -35.07
N TYR A 195 14.70 -2.75 -35.57
CA TYR A 195 14.37 -1.98 -36.76
C TYR A 195 15.54 -1.93 -37.70
N ARG A 196 15.26 -2.09 -38.99
CA ARG A 196 16.20 -1.81 -40.07
C ARG A 196 16.02 -0.37 -40.51
N ILE A 197 17.13 0.37 -40.61
CA ILE A 197 17.13 1.77 -41.04
C ILE A 197 16.92 1.82 -42.56
N THR A 198 15.69 2.22 -42.96
CA THR A 198 15.29 2.33 -44.37
C THR A 198 14.78 3.72 -44.74
N ASN A 199 14.51 4.59 -43.74
CA ASN A 199 14.03 5.94 -43.97
C ASN A 199 15.19 6.89 -44.33
N SER A 200 15.23 7.40 -45.57
CA SER A 200 16.26 8.29 -46.07
C SER A 200 16.39 9.60 -45.26
N ASN A 201 15.36 10.04 -44.56
CA ASN A 201 15.37 11.26 -43.75
C ASN A 201 16.29 11.15 -42.51
N VAL A 202 16.65 9.95 -42.10
CA VAL A 202 17.54 9.72 -40.94
C VAL A 202 18.96 9.32 -41.34
N PHE A 203 19.23 9.09 -42.62
CA PHE A 203 20.55 8.70 -43.10
C PHE A 203 21.60 9.80 -42.85
N ASN A 204 22.75 9.40 -42.38
CA ASN A 204 23.90 10.25 -42.05
C ASN A 204 23.59 11.35 -41.03
N ARG A 205 22.55 11.14 -40.19
CA ARG A 205 22.23 12.03 -39.08
C ARG A 205 22.50 11.35 -37.75
N SER A 206 22.96 12.15 -36.78
CA SER A 206 23.15 11.65 -35.42
C SER A 206 21.84 11.45 -34.70
N LEU A 207 21.79 10.54 -33.70
CA LEU A 207 20.62 10.31 -32.85
C LEU A 207 20.16 11.60 -32.14
N MET A 208 21.08 12.52 -31.83
CA MET A 208 20.73 13.81 -31.25
C MET A 208 19.99 14.70 -32.27
N GLN A 209 20.43 14.71 -33.55
CA GLN A 209 19.75 15.48 -34.60
C GLN A 209 18.36 14.92 -34.94
N ILE A 210 18.22 13.60 -34.92
CA ILE A 210 16.94 12.90 -35.17
C ILE A 210 16.02 13.10 -33.98
N ASN A 211 16.53 13.29 -32.77
CA ASN A 211 15.79 13.36 -31.51
C ASN A 211 14.78 12.19 -31.32
N ALA A 212 15.19 10.97 -31.73
CA ALA A 212 14.35 9.80 -31.74
C ALA A 212 13.65 9.56 -30.38
N ARG A 213 14.40 9.69 -29.28
CA ARG A 213 13.86 9.51 -27.92
C ARG A 213 12.87 10.60 -27.53
N GLY A 214 13.12 11.86 -27.86
CA GLY A 214 12.21 12.97 -27.55
C GLY A 214 10.91 12.90 -28.34
N MET A 215 10.95 12.40 -29.58
CA MET A 215 9.79 12.27 -30.45
C MET A 215 8.93 11.05 -30.16
N THR A 216 9.55 9.91 -29.79
CA THR A 216 8.85 8.61 -29.69
C THR A 216 8.77 8.07 -28.27
N GLY A 217 9.62 8.53 -27.36
CA GLY A 217 9.77 7.95 -26.02
C GLY A 217 10.52 6.61 -25.99
N ALA A 218 10.85 6.02 -27.15
CA ALA A 218 11.60 4.77 -27.21
C ALA A 218 13.10 5.00 -26.91
N VAL A 219 13.73 4.03 -26.24
CA VAL A 219 15.15 4.03 -25.92
C VAL A 219 15.88 3.08 -26.85
N ILE A 220 16.77 3.60 -27.70
CA ILE A 220 17.62 2.77 -28.54
C ILE A 220 18.74 2.21 -27.67
N SER A 221 18.76 0.88 -27.53
CA SER A 221 19.68 0.16 -26.65
C SER A 221 20.91 -0.37 -27.35
N ARG A 222 20.81 -0.65 -28.66
CA ARG A 222 21.89 -1.21 -29.49
C ARG A 222 21.79 -0.71 -30.91
N LEU A 223 22.94 -0.61 -31.56
CA LEU A 223 23.09 -0.37 -32.99
C LEU A 223 24.02 -1.44 -33.58
N LYS A 224 23.58 -2.09 -34.66
CA LYS A 224 24.46 -2.92 -35.50
C LYS A 224 24.72 -2.17 -36.79
N HIS A 225 25.98 -1.78 -36.99
CA HIS A 225 26.48 -1.23 -38.23
C HIS A 225 27.43 -2.24 -38.91
N SER A 226 27.09 -2.72 -40.08
CA SER A 226 27.76 -3.86 -40.73
C SER A 226 27.71 -5.11 -39.81
N ASP A 227 28.85 -5.56 -39.28
CA ASP A 227 28.94 -6.68 -38.33
C ASP A 227 29.29 -6.27 -36.89
N GLU A 228 29.47 -4.97 -36.66
CA GLU A 228 29.83 -4.43 -35.35
C GLU A 228 28.56 -3.98 -34.58
N ILE A 229 28.40 -4.48 -33.35
CA ILE A 229 27.29 -4.08 -32.46
C ILE A 229 27.85 -3.15 -31.39
N SER A 230 27.23 -1.99 -31.25
CA SER A 230 27.64 -0.97 -30.29
C SER A 230 26.46 -0.42 -29.50
N ILE A 231 26.75 0.22 -28.36
CA ILE A 231 25.74 1.01 -27.63
C ILE A 231 25.75 2.42 -28.22
N PRO A 232 24.61 2.85 -28.82
CA PRO A 232 24.60 4.13 -29.48
C PRO A 232 24.64 5.29 -28.47
N THR A 233 25.37 6.35 -28.83
CA THR A 233 25.44 7.62 -28.11
C THR A 233 24.62 8.69 -28.84
N ALA A 234 24.46 9.86 -28.24
CA ALA A 234 23.76 10.97 -28.87
C ALA A 234 24.45 11.42 -30.20
N SER A 235 25.77 11.21 -30.33
CA SER A 235 26.56 11.51 -31.51
C SER A 235 26.62 10.38 -32.54
N THR A 236 26.08 9.21 -32.24
CA THR A 236 26.06 8.06 -33.15
C THR A 236 25.25 8.39 -34.39
N VAL A 237 25.86 8.22 -35.57
CA VAL A 237 25.24 8.47 -36.87
C VAL A 237 24.61 7.19 -37.40
N LEU A 238 23.39 7.26 -37.93
CA LEU A 238 22.68 6.14 -38.55
C LEU A 238 22.97 6.10 -40.06
N HIS A 239 23.20 4.90 -40.58
CA HIS A 239 23.39 4.68 -42.00
C HIS A 239 22.31 3.79 -42.58
N GLU A 240 22.15 3.83 -43.88
CA GLU A 240 21.23 2.94 -44.58
C GLU A 240 21.56 1.47 -44.30
N GLY A 241 20.55 0.67 -43.96
CA GLY A 241 20.70 -0.75 -43.69
C GLY A 241 21.23 -1.10 -42.30
N ASP A 242 21.52 -0.11 -41.44
CA ASP A 242 21.82 -0.35 -40.02
C ASP A 242 20.63 -1.02 -39.31
N TYR A 243 20.93 -1.78 -38.27
CA TYR A 243 19.91 -2.35 -37.38
C TYR A 243 20.00 -1.70 -36.02
N ILE A 244 18.87 -1.24 -35.51
CA ILE A 244 18.76 -0.73 -34.16
C ILE A 244 17.84 -1.60 -33.32
N GLN A 245 18.18 -1.83 -32.07
CA GLN A 245 17.30 -2.43 -31.08
C GLN A 245 16.80 -1.35 -30.13
N ALA A 246 15.49 -1.26 -29.99
CA ALA A 246 14.85 -0.25 -29.14
C ALA A 246 13.90 -0.89 -28.12
N VAL A 247 13.79 -0.25 -26.96
CA VAL A 247 12.90 -0.61 -25.86
C VAL A 247 11.90 0.51 -25.66
N GLY A 248 10.61 0.18 -25.64
CA GLY A 248 9.56 1.16 -25.48
C GLY A 248 8.17 0.50 -25.39
N SER A 249 7.14 1.33 -25.24
CA SER A 249 5.77 0.87 -25.42
C SER A 249 5.50 0.52 -26.89
N GLU A 250 4.50 -0.28 -27.16
CA GLU A 250 4.13 -0.62 -28.55
C GLU A 250 3.83 0.64 -29.38
N GLU A 251 3.18 1.64 -28.78
CA GLU A 251 2.95 2.94 -29.42
C GLU A 251 4.25 3.70 -29.73
N SER A 252 5.15 3.78 -28.73
CA SER A 252 6.46 4.39 -28.90
C SER A 252 7.29 3.71 -29.98
N LEU A 253 7.23 2.38 -30.04
CA LEU A 253 7.93 1.57 -31.02
C LEU A 253 7.32 1.68 -32.42
N ASN A 254 6.01 1.82 -32.53
CA ASN A 254 5.33 2.09 -33.81
C ASN A 254 5.69 3.49 -34.33
N GLN A 255 5.75 4.51 -33.47
CA GLN A 255 6.24 5.84 -33.85
C GLN A 255 7.71 5.80 -34.27
N LEU A 256 8.54 4.99 -33.58
CA LEU A 256 9.92 4.79 -33.99
C LEU A 256 10.04 4.12 -35.36
N ALA A 257 9.19 3.12 -35.65
CA ALA A 257 9.13 2.47 -36.97
C ALA A 257 8.89 3.49 -38.11
N VAL A 258 7.94 4.41 -37.92
CA VAL A 258 7.68 5.49 -38.90
C VAL A 258 8.88 6.39 -39.09
N LEU A 259 9.64 6.63 -38.01
CA LEU A 259 10.81 7.51 -38.04
C LEU A 259 12.03 6.87 -38.71
N VAL A 260 12.30 5.57 -38.41
CA VAL A 260 13.59 4.94 -38.77
C VAL A 260 13.47 3.89 -39.88
N GLY A 261 12.35 3.18 -39.99
CA GLY A 261 12.12 2.17 -41.01
C GLY A 261 11.43 0.91 -40.50
N GLU A 262 11.69 -0.22 -41.14
CA GLU A 262 10.92 -1.46 -40.98
C GLU A 262 11.27 -2.20 -39.70
N ARG A 263 10.23 -2.75 -39.02
CA ARG A 263 10.39 -3.62 -37.87
C ARG A 263 10.76 -5.01 -38.31
N GLU A 264 11.76 -5.61 -37.66
CA GLU A 264 12.18 -6.99 -37.90
C GLU A 264 12.03 -7.86 -36.64
N GLU A 265 11.90 -9.17 -36.83
CA GLU A 265 11.83 -10.14 -35.74
C GLU A 265 13.21 -10.56 -35.29
N GLY A 266 13.39 -10.76 -33.99
CA GLY A 266 14.62 -11.26 -33.36
C GLY A 266 15.15 -10.36 -32.26
N GLU A 267 16.35 -10.63 -31.81
CA GLU A 267 17.12 -9.80 -30.88
C GLU A 267 18.55 -9.66 -31.42
N LEU A 268 19.09 -8.43 -31.35
CA LEU A 268 20.50 -8.24 -31.65
C LEU A 268 21.33 -8.91 -30.54
N PRO A 269 22.25 -9.82 -30.88
CA PRO A 269 23.10 -10.44 -29.89
C PRO A 269 23.89 -9.37 -29.14
N LEU A 270 24.20 -9.66 -27.87
CA LEU A 270 25.19 -8.84 -27.16
C LEU A 270 26.56 -9.14 -27.76
N ASP A 271 27.35 -8.09 -28.02
CA ASP A 271 28.77 -8.27 -28.26
C ASP A 271 29.38 -8.94 -27.02
N LYS A 272 30.42 -9.75 -27.21
CA LYS A 272 31.12 -10.49 -26.14
C LYS A 272 31.60 -9.59 -24.99
N THR A 273 31.68 -8.28 -25.21
CA THR A 273 32.09 -7.27 -24.24
C THR A 273 30.95 -6.60 -23.50
N GLN A 274 29.70 -6.79 -23.96
CA GLN A 274 28.51 -6.12 -23.39
C GLN A 274 27.67 -7.08 -22.58
N GLU A 275 27.21 -6.61 -21.43
CA GLU A 275 26.35 -7.36 -20.51
C GLU A 275 25.10 -6.51 -20.15
N ILE A 276 24.03 -7.20 -19.76
CA ILE A 276 22.84 -6.58 -19.16
C ILE A 276 22.84 -6.93 -17.68
N GLU A 277 22.79 -5.92 -16.83
CA GLU A 277 22.77 -6.13 -15.40
C GLU A 277 21.61 -5.36 -14.74
N SER A 278 21.00 -5.98 -13.73
CA SER A 278 19.98 -5.35 -12.89
C SER A 278 20.66 -4.77 -11.65
N LEU A 279 20.83 -3.46 -11.62
CA LEU A 279 21.53 -2.74 -10.56
C LEU A 279 20.54 -2.09 -9.60
N LEU A 280 20.79 -2.26 -8.31
CA LEU A 280 19.92 -1.80 -7.23
C LEU A 280 20.40 -0.47 -6.64
N LEU A 281 19.51 0.52 -6.53
CA LEU A 281 19.81 1.77 -5.85
C LEU A 281 19.76 1.61 -4.33
N THR A 282 20.92 1.62 -3.69
CA THR A 282 21.06 1.50 -2.24
C THR A 282 21.96 2.58 -1.61
N LYS A 283 22.58 3.44 -2.43
CA LYS A 283 23.43 4.53 -1.95
C LYS A 283 22.59 5.76 -1.62
N LYS A 284 22.70 6.22 -0.38
CA LYS A 284 21.90 7.33 0.17
C LYS A 284 22.00 8.63 -0.62
N ASP A 285 23.18 8.92 -1.18
CA ASP A 285 23.46 10.18 -1.90
C ASP A 285 22.83 10.24 -3.30
N MET A 286 22.37 9.11 -3.81
CA MET A 286 21.71 9.01 -5.11
C MET A 286 20.18 9.11 -5.04
N ILE A 287 19.60 9.05 -3.83
CA ILE A 287 18.17 9.18 -3.62
C ILE A 287 17.71 10.59 -3.98
N ASN A 288 16.62 10.69 -4.75
CA ASN A 288 16.00 11.91 -5.27
C ASN A 288 16.85 12.67 -6.32
N LYS A 289 18.00 12.15 -6.78
CA LYS A 289 18.68 12.68 -7.94
C LYS A 289 17.94 12.30 -9.23
N GLN A 290 17.92 13.19 -10.20
CA GLN A 290 17.37 12.89 -11.51
C GLN A 290 18.32 11.95 -12.27
N LEU A 291 17.73 11.02 -13.03
CA LEU A 291 18.50 10.06 -13.83
C LEU A 291 19.45 10.76 -14.81
N GLY A 292 19.00 11.87 -15.40
CA GLY A 292 19.78 12.67 -16.35
C GLY A 292 21.06 13.27 -15.74
N ASP A 293 21.01 13.70 -14.47
CA ASP A 293 22.15 14.29 -13.76
C ASP A 293 23.32 13.32 -13.60
N LEU A 294 23.04 12.01 -13.60
CA LEU A 294 24.06 10.98 -13.44
C LEU A 294 24.94 10.80 -14.68
N ASN A 295 24.48 11.27 -15.84
CA ASN A 295 25.21 11.19 -17.12
C ASN A 295 25.85 9.81 -17.36
N LEU A 296 25.10 8.72 -17.09
CA LEU A 296 25.63 7.36 -17.05
C LEU A 296 26.26 6.93 -18.37
N GLN A 297 25.70 7.37 -19.48
CA GLN A 297 26.24 7.06 -20.80
C GLN A 297 27.60 7.75 -21.03
N LYS A 298 27.73 9.04 -20.67
CA LYS A 298 28.97 9.79 -20.83
C LYS A 298 30.09 9.31 -19.91
N ASN A 299 29.72 8.99 -18.65
CA ASN A 299 30.69 8.65 -17.60
C ASN A 299 31.10 7.17 -17.60
N PHE A 300 30.20 6.28 -18.05
CA PHE A 300 30.37 4.83 -17.92
C PHE A 300 30.09 4.04 -19.21
N GLY A 301 29.72 4.70 -20.32
CA GLY A 301 29.36 4.00 -21.56
C GLY A 301 28.14 3.09 -21.46
N CYS A 302 27.26 3.34 -20.51
CA CYS A 302 26.13 2.47 -20.22
C CYS A 302 24.79 3.18 -20.39
N THR A 303 23.77 2.42 -20.81
CA THR A 303 22.40 2.93 -21.01
C THR A 303 21.42 2.22 -20.09
N VAL A 304 20.57 3.00 -19.40
CA VAL A 304 19.43 2.47 -18.62
C VAL A 304 18.27 2.24 -19.58
N THR A 305 17.81 1.00 -19.68
CA THR A 305 16.71 0.60 -20.57
C THR A 305 15.37 0.52 -19.87
N ARG A 306 15.38 0.25 -18.55
CA ARG A 306 14.19 0.07 -17.74
C ARG A 306 14.48 0.37 -16.28
N ILE A 307 13.51 0.93 -15.56
CA ILE A 307 13.56 1.08 -14.10
C ILE A 307 12.36 0.38 -13.49
N ARG A 308 12.60 -0.58 -12.58
CA ARG A 308 11.54 -1.25 -11.84
C ARG A 308 11.44 -0.68 -10.44
N ARG A 309 10.27 -0.08 -10.14
CA ARG A 309 9.93 0.51 -8.84
C ARG A 309 8.68 -0.15 -8.30
N SER A 310 8.77 -0.79 -7.13
CA SER A 310 7.62 -1.46 -6.48
C SER A 310 6.84 -2.40 -7.41
N GLY A 311 7.56 -3.13 -8.29
CA GLY A 311 6.96 -4.07 -9.24
C GLY A 311 6.51 -3.47 -10.58
N ILE A 312 6.50 -2.13 -10.72
CA ILE A 312 6.09 -1.43 -11.94
C ILE A 312 7.34 -1.09 -12.76
N ASP A 313 7.30 -1.38 -14.06
CA ASP A 313 8.34 -1.00 -15.01
C ASP A 313 8.09 0.42 -15.52
N LEU A 314 9.09 1.28 -15.35
CA LEU A 314 9.07 2.68 -15.76
C LEU A 314 10.03 2.88 -16.91
N SER A 315 9.61 3.67 -17.91
CA SER A 315 10.51 4.16 -18.97
C SER A 315 11.50 5.15 -18.37
N PRO A 316 12.81 4.97 -18.60
CA PRO A 316 13.80 5.91 -18.10
C PRO A 316 13.62 7.27 -18.78
N SER A 317 13.40 8.33 -18.02
CA SER A 317 13.45 9.71 -18.50
C SER A 317 14.52 10.52 -17.75
N PRO A 318 15.10 11.56 -18.36
CA PRO A 318 16.12 12.37 -17.68
C PRO A 318 15.63 12.96 -16.36
N ASP A 319 14.36 13.39 -16.31
CA ASP A 319 13.72 14.04 -15.15
C ASP A 319 13.25 13.06 -14.07
N LEU A 320 13.39 11.75 -14.32
CA LEU A 320 12.96 10.74 -13.36
C LEU A 320 13.83 10.77 -12.12
N ALA A 321 13.27 11.18 -10.98
CA ALA A 321 13.94 11.13 -9.69
C ALA A 321 14.06 9.68 -9.22
N LEU A 322 15.27 9.24 -8.91
CA LEU A 322 15.57 7.90 -8.43
C LEU A 322 15.16 7.75 -6.96
N LYS A 323 14.61 6.58 -6.61
CA LYS A 323 14.18 6.25 -5.25
C LYS A 323 14.97 5.07 -4.69
N PHE A 324 15.08 5.02 -3.36
CA PHE A 324 15.70 3.86 -2.69
C PHE A 324 14.97 2.57 -3.08
N GLY A 325 15.74 1.56 -3.48
CA GLY A 325 15.18 0.27 -3.92
C GLY A 325 14.79 0.18 -5.40
N ASP A 326 14.95 1.24 -6.19
CA ASP A 326 14.80 1.15 -7.64
C ASP A 326 15.78 0.14 -8.22
N LYS A 327 15.30 -0.74 -9.10
CA LYS A 327 16.12 -1.66 -9.89
C LYS A 327 16.27 -1.09 -11.29
N LEU A 328 17.50 -0.71 -11.65
CA LEU A 328 17.82 -0.19 -12.97
C LEU A 328 18.33 -1.33 -13.84
N MET A 329 17.67 -1.59 -14.97
CA MET A 329 18.18 -2.48 -16.00
C MET A 329 19.16 -1.69 -16.87
N VAL A 330 20.42 -2.05 -16.83
CA VAL A 330 21.50 -1.31 -17.46
C VAL A 330 22.23 -2.20 -18.46
N VAL A 331 22.51 -1.64 -19.64
CA VAL A 331 23.27 -2.29 -20.72
C VAL A 331 24.58 -1.54 -20.87
N GLY A 332 25.70 -2.26 -20.91
CA GLY A 332 27.01 -1.66 -21.06
C GLY A 332 28.15 -2.66 -20.97
N GLU A 333 29.37 -2.15 -21.07
CA GLU A 333 30.56 -2.94 -20.84
C GLU A 333 30.71 -3.27 -19.34
N LYS A 334 31.33 -4.40 -19.05
CA LYS A 334 31.52 -4.92 -17.69
C LYS A 334 32.17 -3.93 -16.73
N GLU A 335 33.15 -3.14 -17.21
CA GLU A 335 33.81 -2.11 -16.39
C GLU A 335 32.86 -0.93 -16.09
N GLY A 336 32.07 -0.49 -17.08
CA GLY A 336 31.04 0.55 -16.90
C GLY A 336 29.95 0.11 -15.94
N LEU A 337 29.45 -1.15 -16.05
CA LEU A 337 28.47 -1.72 -15.15
C LEU A 337 28.98 -1.78 -13.70
N LYS A 338 30.23 -2.20 -13.48
CA LYS A 338 30.88 -2.15 -12.16
C LYS A 338 30.98 -0.71 -11.62
N GLY A 339 31.27 0.27 -12.48
CA GLY A 339 31.29 1.68 -12.12
C GLY A 339 29.93 2.16 -11.63
N ILE A 340 28.85 1.84 -12.37
CA ILE A 340 27.47 2.18 -12.00
C ILE A 340 27.03 1.41 -10.73
N ALA A 341 27.40 0.14 -10.60
CA ALA A 341 27.11 -0.64 -9.39
C ALA A 341 27.69 0.03 -8.14
N ARG A 342 28.93 0.55 -8.21
CA ARG A 342 29.55 1.33 -7.13
C ARG A 342 28.85 2.68 -6.90
N LEU A 343 28.42 3.35 -7.97
CA LEU A 343 27.68 4.61 -7.90
C LEU A 343 26.33 4.44 -7.23
N LEU A 344 25.58 3.41 -7.60
CA LEU A 344 24.24 3.11 -7.07
C LEU A 344 24.29 2.37 -5.72
N GLY A 345 25.44 1.74 -5.40
CA GLY A 345 25.65 0.95 -4.19
C GLY A 345 25.37 -0.54 -4.35
N ASN A 346 24.44 -0.94 -5.21
CA ASN A 346 24.09 -2.31 -5.62
C ASN A 346 24.25 -3.38 -4.52
N ASN A 347 23.73 -3.09 -3.32
CA ASN A 347 23.90 -3.94 -2.15
C ASN A 347 22.54 -4.39 -1.60
N ALA A 348 22.14 -5.62 -1.95
CA ALA A 348 20.88 -6.19 -1.51
C ALA A 348 20.77 -6.31 0.05
N LYS A 349 21.91 -6.49 0.75
CA LYS A 349 21.90 -6.52 2.22
C LYS A 349 21.47 -5.19 2.81
N LYS A 350 21.88 -4.05 2.23
CA LYS A 350 21.44 -2.72 2.69
C LYS A 350 19.94 -2.47 2.51
N LEU A 351 19.29 -3.22 1.61
CA LEU A 351 17.83 -3.16 1.46
C LEU A 351 17.12 -3.90 2.59
N SER A 352 17.75 -4.91 3.17
CA SER A 352 17.23 -5.68 4.31
C SER A 352 17.69 -5.13 5.66
N ASP A 353 18.78 -4.36 5.70
CA ASP A 353 19.24 -3.72 6.93
C ASP A 353 18.27 -2.62 7.36
N THR A 354 17.78 -2.72 8.57
CA THR A 354 16.91 -1.72 9.17
C THR A 354 17.67 -0.99 10.27
N ASP A 355 17.87 0.31 10.06
CA ASP A 355 18.41 1.19 11.09
C ASP A 355 17.32 1.49 12.12
N PHE A 356 17.58 1.21 13.40
CA PHE A 356 16.60 1.43 14.45
C PHE A 356 16.52 2.90 14.88
N PHE A 357 17.56 3.70 14.61
CA PHE A 357 17.59 5.12 14.99
C PHE A 357 16.43 5.95 14.36
N PRO A 358 16.15 5.85 13.04
CA PRO A 358 14.98 6.52 12.45
C PRO A 358 13.65 6.11 13.08
N ILE A 359 13.52 4.82 13.45
CA ILE A 359 12.31 4.31 14.10
C ILE A 359 12.13 4.99 15.46
N ALA A 360 13.15 4.91 16.32
CA ALA A 360 13.12 5.49 17.66
C ALA A 360 12.87 7.01 17.60
N MET A 361 13.60 7.73 16.73
CA MET A 361 13.45 9.17 16.59
C MET A 361 12.08 9.54 16.01
N GLY A 362 11.57 8.81 15.03
CA GLY A 362 10.25 9.04 14.46
C GLY A 362 9.13 8.82 15.48
N ILE A 363 9.24 7.80 16.33
CA ILE A 363 8.30 7.56 17.43
C ILE A 363 8.37 8.71 18.45
N VAL A 364 9.56 9.14 18.86
CA VAL A 364 9.73 10.27 19.79
C VAL A 364 9.08 11.53 19.24
N LEU A 365 9.33 11.87 17.97
CA LEU A 365 8.70 13.03 17.31
C LEU A 365 7.19 12.86 17.25
N GLY A 366 6.68 11.66 16.98
CA GLY A 366 5.26 11.35 16.94
C GLY A 366 4.58 11.52 18.30
N VAL A 367 5.20 11.04 19.37
CA VAL A 367 4.70 11.19 20.74
C VAL A 367 4.68 12.67 21.15
N LEU A 368 5.73 13.43 20.80
CA LEU A 368 5.79 14.87 21.07
C LEU A 368 4.70 15.62 20.30
N PHE A 369 4.53 15.32 19.01
CA PHE A 369 3.47 15.93 18.19
C PHE A 369 2.07 15.57 18.72
N GLY A 370 1.87 14.34 19.18
CA GLY A 370 0.61 13.89 19.76
C GLY A 370 0.17 14.65 21.01
N LYS A 371 1.12 15.26 21.74
CA LYS A 371 0.84 16.08 22.93
C LYS A 371 0.50 17.55 22.61
N ILE A 372 0.64 17.97 21.35
CA ILE A 372 0.31 19.34 20.94
C ILE A 372 -1.23 19.49 20.96
N ASN A 373 -1.70 20.43 21.74
CA ASN A 373 -3.12 20.79 21.75
C ASN A 373 -3.34 21.93 20.75
N ILE A 374 -4.12 21.69 19.70
CA ILE A 374 -4.45 22.64 18.65
C ILE A 374 -5.84 23.19 18.96
N SER A 375 -5.91 24.42 19.48
CA SER A 375 -7.17 25.08 19.77
C SER A 375 -7.63 25.89 18.57
N PHE A 376 -8.77 25.55 18.00
CA PHE A 376 -9.40 26.28 16.88
C PHE A 376 -10.37 27.37 17.39
N SER A 377 -10.96 27.18 18.59
CA SER A 377 -11.78 28.14 19.31
C SER A 377 -11.80 27.80 20.80
N GLU A 378 -12.43 28.64 21.64
CA GLU A 378 -12.56 28.39 23.09
C GLU A 378 -13.29 27.08 23.42
N SER A 379 -14.14 26.61 22.51
CA SER A 379 -14.92 25.35 22.66
C SER A 379 -14.43 24.19 21.80
N LEU A 380 -13.46 24.42 20.90
CA LEU A 380 -12.98 23.38 19.98
C LEU A 380 -11.46 23.26 20.04
N SER A 381 -10.98 22.30 20.82
CA SER A 381 -9.58 21.93 20.87
C SER A 381 -9.40 20.48 20.38
N PHE A 382 -8.36 20.25 19.61
CA PHE A 382 -8.00 18.94 19.08
C PHE A 382 -6.58 18.59 19.49
N SER A 383 -6.41 17.43 20.11
CA SER A 383 -5.11 16.83 20.35
C SER A 383 -4.98 15.55 19.52
N PRO A 384 -3.92 15.39 18.72
CA PRO A 384 -3.72 14.15 17.93
C PRO A 384 -3.65 12.89 18.80
N GLY A 385 -3.32 13.02 20.09
CA GLY A 385 -3.10 11.88 20.98
C GLY A 385 -1.87 11.05 20.60
N LEU A 386 -1.62 9.98 21.34
CA LEU A 386 -0.47 9.10 21.09
C LEU A 386 -0.52 8.49 19.69
N THR A 387 -1.65 7.92 19.33
CA THR A 387 -1.85 7.17 18.09
C THR A 387 -1.84 8.09 16.86
N GLY A 388 -2.62 9.18 16.89
CA GLY A 388 -2.70 10.13 15.78
C GLY A 388 -1.39 10.86 15.54
N GLY A 389 -0.68 11.26 16.62
CA GLY A 389 0.62 11.91 16.52
C GLY A 389 1.68 11.04 15.88
N VAL A 390 1.80 9.79 16.33
CA VAL A 390 2.75 8.82 15.77
C VAL A 390 2.43 8.50 14.31
N LEU A 391 1.15 8.33 13.96
CA LEU A 391 0.72 8.09 12.59
C LEU A 391 1.10 9.23 11.66
N MET A 392 0.70 10.47 12.02
CA MET A 392 0.92 11.64 11.16
C MET A 392 2.39 11.92 10.93
N VAL A 393 3.21 11.85 11.99
CA VAL A 393 4.66 12.03 11.86
C VAL A 393 5.28 10.93 11.00
N ALA A 394 4.91 9.67 11.19
CA ALA A 394 5.42 8.56 10.38
C ALA A 394 5.04 8.72 8.89
N LEU A 395 3.80 9.14 8.58
CA LEU A 395 3.34 9.45 7.23
C LEU A 395 4.17 10.54 6.56
N VAL A 396 4.38 11.67 7.26
CA VAL A 396 5.13 12.82 6.72
C VAL A 396 6.60 12.45 6.53
N LEU A 397 7.24 11.84 7.54
CA LEU A 397 8.66 11.46 7.46
C LEU A 397 8.92 10.46 6.32
N SER A 398 8.06 9.45 6.17
CA SER A 398 8.21 8.46 5.10
C SER A 398 7.93 9.04 3.71
N ALA A 399 7.03 10.01 3.59
CA ALA A 399 6.79 10.74 2.34
C ALA A 399 7.99 11.62 1.94
N ILE A 400 8.63 12.29 2.92
CA ILE A 400 9.89 13.02 2.71
C ILE A 400 11.00 12.05 2.31
N GLY A 401 11.04 10.85 2.92
CA GLY A 401 11.95 9.76 2.64
C GLY A 401 13.35 9.93 3.22
N LYS A 402 13.90 11.16 3.26
CA LYS A 402 15.25 11.42 3.78
C LYS A 402 15.36 12.85 4.34
N THR A 403 15.98 12.98 5.51
CA THR A 403 16.33 14.28 6.11
C THR A 403 17.80 14.22 6.58
N GLY A 404 18.69 14.94 5.90
CA GLY A 404 20.13 14.85 6.15
C GLY A 404 20.66 13.41 6.01
N PRO A 405 21.33 12.84 7.02
CA PRO A 405 21.82 11.47 7.00
C PRO A 405 20.74 10.41 7.29
N ILE A 406 19.56 10.82 7.79
CA ILE A 406 18.51 9.94 8.27
C ILE A 406 17.61 9.55 7.09
N ILE A 407 17.39 8.25 6.89
CA ILE A 407 16.42 7.71 5.93
C ILE A 407 15.18 7.25 6.69
N TRP A 408 14.04 7.86 6.38
CA TRP A 408 12.74 7.55 6.97
C TRP A 408 12.04 6.42 6.22
N SER A 409 12.72 5.29 6.10
CA SER A 409 12.16 4.10 5.48
C SER A 409 12.60 2.87 6.27
N MET A 410 11.83 1.81 6.12
CA MET A 410 12.09 0.52 6.77
C MET A 410 12.05 -0.57 5.71
N SER A 411 12.88 -1.61 5.85
CA SER A 411 12.79 -2.77 4.97
C SER A 411 11.42 -3.43 5.09
N GLY A 412 10.88 -3.96 3.99
CA GLY A 412 9.58 -4.61 3.98
C GLY A 412 9.44 -5.71 5.05
N PRO A 413 10.41 -6.66 5.16
CA PRO A 413 10.39 -7.70 6.19
C PRO A 413 10.42 -7.14 7.62
N ALA A 414 11.25 -6.13 7.90
CA ALA A 414 11.33 -5.52 9.23
C ALA A 414 10.04 -4.78 9.58
N ASN A 415 9.47 -4.03 8.63
CA ASN A 415 8.19 -3.35 8.81
C ASN A 415 7.06 -4.35 9.13
N GLN A 416 7.00 -5.46 8.38
CA GLN A 416 6.00 -6.50 8.61
C GLN A 416 6.18 -7.17 9.97
N LEU A 417 7.41 -7.49 10.37
CA LEU A 417 7.69 -8.13 11.67
C LEU A 417 7.31 -7.20 12.83
N LEU A 418 7.77 -5.94 12.81
CA LEU A 418 7.47 -4.98 13.88
C LEU A 418 5.98 -4.64 13.92
N ARG A 419 5.32 -4.52 12.77
CA ARG A 419 3.87 -4.33 12.67
C ARG A 419 3.13 -5.49 13.32
N GLN A 420 3.51 -6.72 12.97
CA GLN A 420 2.85 -7.91 13.50
C GLN A 420 3.10 -8.08 15.01
N LEU A 421 4.34 -7.89 15.46
CA LEU A 421 4.67 -7.92 16.90
C LEU A 421 3.89 -6.85 17.67
N GLY A 422 3.90 -5.61 17.17
CA GLY A 422 3.15 -4.50 17.77
C GLY A 422 1.67 -4.80 17.90
N LEU A 423 1.06 -5.31 16.81
CA LEU A 423 -0.34 -5.70 16.79
C LEU A 423 -0.66 -6.81 17.81
N LEU A 424 0.17 -7.84 17.89
CA LEU A 424 -0.05 -8.97 18.80
C LEU A 424 0.01 -8.55 20.28
N LEU A 425 1.00 -7.74 20.64
CA LEU A 425 1.13 -7.20 22.01
C LEU A 425 -0.09 -6.36 22.38
N PHE A 426 -0.52 -5.49 21.46
CA PHE A 426 -1.69 -4.64 21.64
C PHE A 426 -2.98 -5.46 21.78
N LEU A 427 -3.26 -6.40 20.87
CA LEU A 427 -4.47 -7.21 20.92
C LEU A 427 -4.55 -8.10 22.17
N ALA A 428 -3.42 -8.63 22.63
CA ALA A 428 -3.37 -9.46 23.83
C ALA A 428 -3.72 -8.65 25.09
N GLU A 429 -3.14 -7.45 25.24
CA GLU A 429 -3.42 -6.57 26.39
C GLU A 429 -4.87 -6.12 26.37
N VAL A 430 -5.31 -5.54 25.25
CA VAL A 430 -6.65 -4.98 25.11
C VAL A 430 -7.73 -6.05 25.29
N GLY A 431 -7.54 -7.22 24.66
CA GLY A 431 -8.48 -8.32 24.80
C GLY A 431 -8.58 -8.83 26.24
N THR A 432 -7.45 -8.99 26.95
CA THR A 432 -7.48 -9.44 28.36
C THR A 432 -8.08 -8.39 29.29
N SER A 433 -7.83 -7.10 29.04
CA SER A 433 -8.45 -6.00 29.80
C SER A 433 -9.96 -5.95 29.62
N ALA A 434 -10.46 -6.13 28.38
CA ALA A 434 -11.88 -6.09 28.06
C ALA A 434 -12.64 -7.36 28.47
N GLY A 435 -11.95 -8.51 28.55
CA GLY A 435 -12.60 -9.82 28.79
C GLY A 435 -13.39 -9.91 30.08
N LYS A 436 -13.05 -9.16 31.12
CA LYS A 436 -13.77 -9.13 32.40
C LYS A 436 -15.24 -8.73 32.24
N ASN A 437 -15.55 -7.82 31.33
CA ASN A 437 -16.89 -7.26 31.12
C ASN A 437 -17.61 -7.89 29.94
N LEU A 438 -16.98 -8.82 29.22
CA LEU A 438 -17.50 -9.39 27.96
C LEU A 438 -18.91 -9.97 28.10
N VAL A 439 -19.09 -10.87 29.06
CA VAL A 439 -20.39 -11.61 29.23
C VAL A 439 -21.49 -10.66 29.63
N ALA A 440 -21.26 -9.77 30.59
CA ALA A 440 -22.25 -8.78 31.03
C ALA A 440 -22.70 -7.87 29.88
N THR A 441 -21.75 -7.29 29.14
CA THR A 441 -22.05 -6.41 27.99
C THR A 441 -22.77 -7.16 26.87
N PHE A 442 -22.38 -8.41 26.61
CA PHE A 442 -23.03 -9.22 25.57
C PHE A 442 -24.47 -9.58 25.94
N GLN A 443 -24.76 -9.91 27.21
CA GLN A 443 -26.12 -10.21 27.69
C GLN A 443 -27.02 -8.99 27.64
N GLU A 444 -26.48 -7.82 27.99
CA GLU A 444 -27.28 -6.58 28.08
C GLU A 444 -27.56 -5.96 26.70
N SER A 445 -26.57 -5.89 25.81
CA SER A 445 -26.65 -5.10 24.56
C SER A 445 -26.13 -5.82 23.31
N GLY A 446 -25.71 -7.08 23.41
CA GLY A 446 -24.99 -7.78 22.33
C GLY A 446 -25.77 -7.90 21.03
N LEU A 447 -27.07 -8.19 21.08
CA LEU A 447 -27.93 -8.32 19.89
C LEU A 447 -28.15 -6.97 19.21
N LEU A 448 -28.33 -5.90 19.98
CA LEU A 448 -28.44 -4.54 19.46
C LEU A 448 -27.12 -4.11 18.80
N MET A 449 -26.01 -4.30 19.47
CA MET A 449 -24.67 -3.98 18.94
C MET A 449 -24.36 -4.75 17.66
N PHE A 450 -24.75 -6.02 17.58
CA PHE A 450 -24.62 -6.82 16.36
C PHE A 450 -25.44 -6.23 15.20
N GLY A 451 -26.69 -5.84 15.43
CA GLY A 451 -27.56 -5.21 14.43
C GLY A 451 -27.02 -3.86 13.96
N VAL A 452 -26.54 -3.04 14.90
CA VAL A 452 -25.90 -1.74 14.61
C VAL A 452 -24.61 -1.96 13.81
N GLY A 453 -23.75 -2.89 14.19
CA GLY A 453 -22.55 -3.26 13.45
C GLY A 453 -22.86 -3.72 12.02
N ALA A 454 -23.94 -4.51 11.85
CA ALA A 454 -24.42 -4.92 10.54
C ALA A 454 -24.83 -3.72 9.67
N ALA A 455 -25.56 -2.76 10.24
CA ALA A 455 -25.95 -1.54 9.53
C ALA A 455 -24.73 -0.69 9.13
N ILE A 456 -23.77 -0.50 10.05
CA ILE A 456 -22.52 0.23 9.78
C ILE A 456 -21.69 -0.45 8.69
N THR A 457 -21.77 -1.77 8.54
CA THR A 457 -21.09 -2.50 7.46
C THR A 457 -21.83 -2.34 6.12
N LEU A 458 -23.15 -2.56 6.09
CA LEU A 458 -23.92 -2.68 4.84
C LEU A 458 -24.24 -1.32 4.22
N VAL A 459 -24.64 -0.33 5.00
CA VAL A 459 -25.08 0.99 4.50
C VAL A 459 -23.98 1.68 3.68
N PRO A 460 -22.73 1.79 4.14
CA PRO A 460 -21.66 2.40 3.36
C PRO A 460 -21.38 1.69 2.05
N MET A 461 -21.40 0.35 2.03
CA MET A 461 -21.16 -0.44 0.83
C MET A 461 -22.28 -0.23 -0.21
N LEU A 462 -23.54 -0.13 0.22
CA LEU A 462 -24.68 0.17 -0.65
C LEU A 462 -24.55 1.58 -1.23
N ILE A 463 -24.27 2.58 -0.40
CA ILE A 463 -24.07 3.98 -0.84
C ILE A 463 -22.92 4.06 -1.84
N ALA A 464 -21.78 3.45 -1.54
CA ALA A 464 -20.62 3.42 -2.43
C ALA A 464 -20.95 2.74 -3.77
N THR A 465 -21.76 1.68 -3.74
CA THR A 465 -22.19 0.98 -4.97
C THR A 465 -23.07 1.87 -5.83
N VAL A 466 -24.07 2.50 -5.25
CA VAL A 466 -25.00 3.39 -5.98
C VAL A 466 -24.23 4.59 -6.54
N VAL A 467 -23.46 5.28 -5.72
CA VAL A 467 -22.70 6.47 -6.14
C VAL A 467 -21.61 6.11 -7.15
N GLY A 468 -20.85 5.04 -6.90
CA GLY A 468 -19.78 4.58 -7.77
C GLY A 468 -20.27 4.17 -9.16
N ARG A 469 -21.42 3.47 -9.23
CA ARG A 469 -21.96 2.97 -10.51
C ARG A 469 -22.79 4.02 -11.26
N LEU A 470 -23.63 4.79 -10.55
CA LEU A 470 -24.57 5.72 -11.20
C LEU A 470 -23.96 7.11 -11.44
N ILE A 471 -23.17 7.63 -10.49
CA ILE A 471 -22.61 8.98 -10.58
C ILE A 471 -21.22 8.94 -11.23
N PHE A 472 -20.29 8.16 -10.66
CA PHE A 472 -18.92 8.12 -11.16
C PHE A 472 -18.67 7.12 -12.29
N LYS A 473 -19.63 6.23 -12.56
CA LYS A 473 -19.58 5.22 -13.64
C LYS A 473 -18.29 4.40 -13.66
N ILE A 474 -17.73 4.11 -12.48
CA ILE A 474 -16.51 3.30 -12.36
C ILE A 474 -16.82 1.82 -12.66
N SER A 475 -15.80 1.10 -13.09
CA SER A 475 -15.90 -0.33 -13.34
C SER A 475 -16.30 -1.09 -12.07
N LEU A 476 -16.97 -2.23 -12.21
CA LEU A 476 -17.30 -3.04 -11.04
C LEU A 476 -16.05 -3.61 -10.37
N LEU A 477 -15.03 -3.95 -11.15
CA LEU A 477 -13.76 -4.45 -10.61
C LEU A 477 -13.01 -3.40 -9.78
N ASP A 478 -12.94 -2.15 -10.26
CA ASP A 478 -12.37 -1.04 -9.48
C ASP A 478 -13.23 -0.75 -8.24
N LEU A 479 -14.56 -0.85 -8.36
CA LEU A 479 -15.48 -0.65 -7.25
C LEU A 479 -15.33 -1.73 -6.16
N LEU A 480 -15.20 -3.00 -6.54
CA LEU A 480 -14.96 -4.10 -5.59
C LEU A 480 -13.66 -3.88 -4.80
N GLY A 481 -12.58 -3.51 -5.48
CA GLY A 481 -11.32 -3.16 -4.83
C GLY A 481 -11.45 -1.92 -3.93
N THR A 482 -12.20 -0.90 -4.37
CA THR A 482 -12.43 0.33 -3.59
C THR A 482 -13.28 0.08 -2.36
N ILE A 483 -14.35 -0.72 -2.46
CA ILE A 483 -15.19 -1.09 -1.32
C ILE A 483 -14.36 -1.89 -0.31
N THR A 484 -13.64 -2.91 -0.75
CA THR A 484 -12.83 -3.74 0.16
C THR A 484 -11.70 -2.96 0.81
N GLY A 485 -11.08 -2.02 0.07
CA GLY A 485 -10.07 -1.10 0.58
C GLY A 485 -10.64 -0.06 1.55
N GLY A 486 -11.79 0.54 1.25
CA GLY A 486 -12.50 1.50 2.10
C GLY A 486 -13.01 0.87 3.40
N MET A 487 -13.45 -0.39 3.33
CA MET A 487 -13.83 -1.22 4.49
C MET A 487 -12.63 -1.84 5.22
N THR A 488 -11.41 -1.54 4.78
CA THR A 488 -10.13 -2.09 5.28
C THR A 488 -10.10 -3.63 5.35
N SER A 489 -10.88 -4.31 4.48
CA SER A 489 -11.12 -5.75 4.53
C SER A 489 -10.23 -6.55 3.57
N THR A 490 -9.12 -7.09 4.08
CA THR A 490 -8.27 -8.04 3.32
C THR A 490 -9.01 -9.33 2.93
N PRO A 491 -9.88 -9.94 3.79
CA PRO A 491 -10.69 -11.07 3.38
C PRO A 491 -11.68 -10.74 2.26
N GLY A 492 -12.22 -9.51 2.27
CA GLY A 492 -13.07 -9.00 1.18
C GLY A 492 -12.32 -8.92 -0.14
N LEU A 493 -11.07 -8.42 -0.12
CA LEU A 493 -10.20 -8.39 -1.30
C LEU A 493 -9.95 -9.80 -1.84
N ALA A 494 -9.57 -10.74 -0.97
CA ALA A 494 -9.35 -12.13 -1.37
C ALA A 494 -10.60 -12.75 -2.02
N ALA A 495 -11.80 -12.38 -1.55
CA ALA A 495 -13.05 -12.77 -2.18
C ALA A 495 -13.25 -12.14 -3.56
N ALA A 496 -12.89 -10.87 -3.75
CA ALA A 496 -12.95 -10.18 -5.04
C ALA A 496 -11.97 -10.82 -6.05
N ASP A 497 -10.71 -11.00 -5.66
CA ASP A 497 -9.66 -11.60 -6.51
C ASP A 497 -9.98 -13.06 -6.90
N SER A 498 -10.71 -13.80 -6.04
CA SER A 498 -11.11 -15.19 -6.34
C SER A 498 -12.20 -15.31 -7.42
N MET A 499 -12.84 -14.21 -7.82
CA MET A 499 -13.94 -14.22 -8.80
C MET A 499 -13.49 -13.91 -10.23
N VAL A 500 -12.28 -13.42 -10.42
CA VAL A 500 -11.75 -13.00 -11.73
C VAL A 500 -10.24 -13.18 -11.75
N ASP A 501 -9.70 -13.64 -12.88
CA ASP A 501 -8.25 -13.72 -13.08
C ASP A 501 -7.71 -12.36 -13.57
N SER A 502 -7.71 -11.38 -12.67
CA SER A 502 -7.22 -10.02 -12.92
C SER A 502 -6.76 -9.36 -11.64
N ASN A 503 -5.73 -8.52 -11.72
CA ASN A 503 -5.20 -7.77 -10.58
C ASN A 503 -5.91 -6.42 -10.35
N ILE A 504 -6.97 -6.11 -11.10
CA ILE A 504 -7.66 -4.81 -11.04
C ILE A 504 -8.22 -4.53 -9.64
N PRO A 505 -8.94 -5.45 -8.98
CA PRO A 505 -9.42 -5.21 -7.61
C PRO A 505 -8.27 -4.97 -6.62
N SER A 506 -7.20 -5.77 -6.72
CA SER A 506 -5.99 -5.62 -5.88
C SER A 506 -5.32 -4.27 -6.05
N VAL A 507 -5.23 -3.74 -7.28
CA VAL A 507 -4.65 -2.41 -7.57
C VAL A 507 -5.53 -1.30 -7.00
N ALA A 508 -6.84 -1.36 -7.18
CA ALA A 508 -7.79 -0.40 -6.62
C ALA A 508 -7.74 -0.41 -5.07
N TYR A 509 -7.74 -1.60 -4.47
CA TYR A 509 -7.56 -1.78 -3.03
C TYR A 509 -6.26 -1.13 -2.53
N ALA A 510 -5.12 -1.44 -3.15
CA ALA A 510 -3.81 -0.91 -2.75
C ALA A 510 -3.75 0.63 -2.86
N THR A 511 -4.49 1.22 -3.79
CA THR A 511 -4.58 2.68 -3.97
C THR A 511 -5.34 3.34 -2.82
N VAL A 512 -6.43 2.74 -2.35
CA VAL A 512 -7.33 3.38 -1.38
C VAL A 512 -7.12 2.94 0.06
N TYR A 513 -6.62 1.73 0.30
CA TYR A 513 -6.46 1.16 1.64
C TYR A 513 -5.62 2.04 2.60
N PRO A 514 -4.45 2.59 2.20
CA PRO A 514 -3.69 3.46 3.10
C PRO A 514 -4.46 4.73 3.47
N ILE A 515 -5.20 5.28 2.50
CA ILE A 515 -6.01 6.48 2.68
C ILE A 515 -7.20 6.18 3.61
N ALA A 516 -7.91 5.07 3.34
CA ALA A 516 -9.01 4.61 4.18
C ALA A 516 -8.59 4.47 5.64
N MET A 517 -7.44 3.84 5.86
CA MET A 517 -6.92 3.60 7.20
C MET A 517 -6.62 4.90 7.95
N VAL A 518 -5.96 5.87 7.28
CA VAL A 518 -5.64 7.18 7.88
C VAL A 518 -6.92 7.95 8.20
N PHE A 519 -7.84 8.05 7.25
CA PHE A 519 -9.08 8.80 7.48
C PHE A 519 -9.96 8.14 8.54
N LEU A 520 -10.05 6.81 8.54
CA LEU A 520 -10.84 6.11 9.58
C LEU A 520 -10.28 6.37 10.98
N ILE A 521 -8.96 6.34 11.15
CA ILE A 521 -8.28 6.70 12.39
C ILE A 521 -8.67 8.12 12.83
N LEU A 522 -8.56 9.09 11.92
CA LEU A 522 -8.89 10.50 12.22
C LEU A 522 -10.38 10.67 12.57
N PHE A 523 -11.29 10.04 11.83
CA PHE A 523 -12.74 10.11 12.11
C PHE A 523 -13.12 9.48 13.44
N ILE A 524 -12.56 8.31 13.77
CA ILE A 524 -12.80 7.67 15.07
C ILE A 524 -12.32 8.59 16.20
N GLN A 525 -11.13 9.19 16.06
CA GLN A 525 -10.60 10.11 17.04
C GLN A 525 -11.49 11.35 17.19
N MET A 526 -11.95 11.93 16.06
CA MET A 526 -12.87 13.08 16.09
C MET A 526 -14.19 12.74 16.79
N ILE A 527 -14.80 11.57 16.50
CA ILE A 527 -16.05 11.15 17.15
C ILE A 527 -15.81 10.94 18.64
N ALA A 528 -14.73 10.28 19.01
CA ALA A 528 -14.39 10.08 20.42
C ALA A 528 -14.20 11.41 21.16
N SER A 529 -13.54 12.39 20.55
CA SER A 529 -13.25 13.70 21.16
C SER A 529 -14.44 14.66 21.16
N ALA A 530 -15.33 14.59 20.16
CA ALA A 530 -16.45 15.53 20.00
C ALA A 530 -17.69 15.16 20.85
N VAL A 531 -17.79 13.89 21.24
CA VAL A 531 -18.99 13.33 21.88
C VAL A 531 -18.71 12.91 23.33
N TYR A 532 -17.48 13.14 23.80
CA TYR A 532 -17.04 12.96 25.19
C TYR A 532 -17.05 14.29 25.89
#